data_40cf0db0a026b2f5670bd267a29631ab
#
_entry.id   40cf0db0a026b2f5670bd267a29631ab
#
_cell.length_a   1.000
_cell.length_b   1.000
_cell.length_c   1.000
_cell.angle_alpha   90.00
_cell.angle_beta   90.00
_cell.angle_gamma   90.00
#
_symmetry.space_group_name_H-M   'P 1'
#
loop_
_entity.id
_entity.type
_entity.pdbx_description
1 polymer ?
#
loop_
_entity_poly.entity_id
_entity_poly.type
_entity_poly.pdbx_seq_one_letter_code
_entity_poly.pdbx_strand_id
1 'polypeptide(L)'
;MDFKNANELLALCEEKNLPISEIMRIREIELGETASEIVNKKMTRVLGIMKDAAFSPIRQPVKSMGGLIGGEARKLSLHAQEKKGLCGNLLQKAITYAMATLETNASMGLIVASPTAGSAGIVPGLMLAMQEHYQFSDEEIIRALFNASAIGYLAMRNATVAGAVGGCQAEVGVASAMAASCLLYT
;
A
#
# COMPACT_ATOMS: atom_id res chain seq x y z
N MET A 1 -22.68 4.40 -7.70
CA MET A 1 -22.32 4.94 -6.36
C MET A 1 -21.04 5.76 -6.49
N ASP A 2 -21.00 7.02 -6.07
CA ASP A 2 -19.78 7.86 -6.10
C ASP A 2 -19.78 8.79 -4.89
N PHE A 3 -18.63 9.29 -4.47
CA PHE A 3 -18.46 10.24 -3.38
C PHE A 3 -17.32 11.22 -3.72
N LYS A 4 -17.46 12.46 -3.28
CA LYS A 4 -16.52 13.56 -3.61
C LYS A 4 -15.67 13.98 -2.42
N ASN A 5 -16.12 13.70 -1.22
CA ASN A 5 -15.46 14.07 0.03
C ASN A 5 -15.75 13.03 1.12
N ALA A 6 -15.08 13.18 2.26
CA ALA A 6 -15.20 12.24 3.37
C ALA A 6 -16.63 12.19 3.97
N ASN A 7 -17.34 13.31 4.02
CA ASN A 7 -18.70 13.34 4.57
C ASN A 7 -19.66 12.51 3.71
N GLU A 8 -19.55 12.63 2.38
CA GLU A 8 -20.34 11.82 1.45
C GLU A 8 -20.01 10.32 1.57
N LEU A 9 -18.73 9.98 1.73
CA LEU A 9 -18.31 8.59 1.95
C LEU A 9 -18.91 8.03 3.25
N LEU A 10 -18.82 8.78 4.35
CA LEU A 10 -19.40 8.36 5.63
C LEU A 10 -20.91 8.23 5.56
N ALA A 11 -21.62 9.19 4.92
CA ALA A 11 -23.05 9.11 4.71
C ALA A 11 -23.46 7.85 3.93
N LEU A 12 -22.70 7.48 2.90
CA LEU A 12 -22.92 6.22 2.16
C LEU A 12 -22.69 4.98 3.04
N CYS A 13 -21.67 5.01 3.90
CA CYS A 13 -21.42 3.91 4.84
C CYS A 13 -22.61 3.73 5.81
N GLU A 14 -23.15 4.83 6.35
CA GLU A 14 -24.29 4.83 7.25
C GLU A 14 -25.57 4.40 6.53
N GLU A 15 -25.88 4.99 5.37
CA GLU A 15 -27.08 4.68 4.59
C GLU A 15 -27.15 3.20 4.17
N LYS A 16 -26.01 2.65 3.74
CA LYS A 16 -25.92 1.25 3.26
C LYS A 16 -25.62 0.26 4.38
N ASN A 17 -25.22 0.73 5.55
CA ASN A 17 -24.69 -0.10 6.64
C ASN A 17 -23.52 -0.97 6.17
N LEU A 18 -22.58 -0.38 5.42
CA LEU A 18 -21.41 -1.05 4.85
C LEU A 18 -20.13 -0.32 5.25
N PRO A 19 -19.02 -1.05 5.41
CA PRO A 19 -17.71 -0.43 5.67
C PRO A 19 -17.19 0.29 4.42
N ILE A 20 -16.24 1.22 4.64
CA ILE A 20 -15.59 2.00 3.59
C ILE A 20 -15.05 1.11 2.46
N SER A 21 -14.44 -0.02 2.80
CA SER A 21 -13.89 -0.97 1.84
C SER A 21 -14.94 -1.49 0.86
N GLU A 22 -16.15 -1.82 1.34
CA GLU A 22 -17.24 -2.29 0.51
C GLU A 22 -17.85 -1.17 -0.33
N ILE A 23 -18.00 0.03 0.22
CA ILE A 23 -18.43 1.20 -0.55
C ILE A 23 -17.47 1.45 -1.71
N MET A 24 -16.15 1.42 -1.46
CA MET A 24 -15.15 1.59 -2.51
C MET A 24 -15.18 0.45 -3.53
N ARG A 25 -15.34 -0.79 -3.10
CA ARG A 25 -15.43 -1.95 -3.99
C ARG A 25 -16.66 -1.86 -4.91
N ILE A 26 -17.82 -1.52 -4.35
CA ILE A 26 -19.06 -1.35 -5.13
C ILE A 26 -18.92 -0.20 -6.11
N ARG A 27 -18.30 0.91 -5.68
CA ARG A 27 -17.99 2.03 -6.56
C ARG A 27 -17.18 1.61 -7.79
N GLU A 28 -16.13 0.82 -7.61
CA GLU A 28 -15.29 0.33 -8.71
C GLU A 28 -16.06 -0.62 -9.66
N ILE A 29 -17.00 -1.40 -9.13
CA ILE A 29 -17.86 -2.26 -9.93
C ILE A 29 -18.80 -1.41 -10.80
N GLU A 30 -19.49 -0.45 -10.19
CA GLU A 30 -20.48 0.39 -10.87
C GLU A 30 -19.86 1.34 -11.90
N LEU A 31 -18.79 2.06 -11.53
CA LEU A 31 -18.13 2.99 -12.45
C LEU A 31 -17.33 2.29 -13.55
N GLY A 32 -16.83 1.10 -13.27
CA GLY A 32 -16.12 0.29 -14.25
C GLY A 32 -17.03 -0.57 -15.13
N GLU A 33 -18.34 -0.56 -14.86
CA GLU A 33 -19.34 -1.42 -15.54
C GLU A 33 -18.83 -2.88 -15.66
N THR A 34 -18.24 -3.39 -14.56
CA THR A 34 -17.50 -4.66 -14.56
C THR A 34 -18.03 -5.62 -13.49
N ALA A 35 -17.81 -6.92 -13.70
CA ALA A 35 -18.23 -7.92 -12.72
C ALA A 35 -17.40 -7.86 -11.43
N SER A 36 -18.04 -8.18 -10.29
CA SER A 36 -17.42 -8.21 -8.96
C SER A 36 -16.15 -9.10 -8.93
N GLU A 37 -16.18 -10.25 -9.61
CA GLU A 37 -15.06 -11.16 -9.69
C GLU A 37 -13.83 -10.52 -10.36
N ILE A 38 -14.06 -9.66 -11.37
CA ILE A 38 -12.97 -8.96 -12.07
C ILE A 38 -12.32 -7.93 -11.15
N VAL A 39 -13.11 -7.18 -10.38
CA VAL A 39 -12.60 -6.20 -9.41
C VAL A 39 -11.79 -6.92 -8.32
N ASN A 40 -12.32 -7.99 -7.76
CA ASN A 40 -11.61 -8.78 -6.75
C ASN A 40 -10.31 -9.39 -7.31
N LYS A 41 -10.34 -9.96 -8.52
CA LYS A 41 -9.15 -10.50 -9.19
C LYS A 41 -8.09 -9.44 -9.45
N LYS A 42 -8.49 -8.22 -9.83
CA LYS A 42 -7.55 -7.09 -9.97
C LYS A 42 -6.89 -6.76 -8.64
N MET A 43 -7.64 -6.68 -7.54
CA MET A 43 -7.09 -6.37 -6.23
C MET A 43 -6.20 -7.50 -5.70
N THR A 44 -6.55 -8.77 -5.92
CA THR A 44 -5.67 -9.92 -5.63
C THR A 44 -4.34 -9.83 -6.39
N ARG A 45 -4.38 -9.42 -7.67
CA ARG A 45 -3.17 -9.19 -8.45
C ARG A 45 -2.33 -8.03 -7.88
N VAL A 46 -2.98 -6.95 -7.44
CA VAL A 46 -2.31 -5.82 -6.76
C VAL A 46 -1.56 -6.31 -5.53
N LEU A 47 -2.20 -7.08 -4.66
CA LEU A 47 -1.56 -7.68 -3.49
C LEU A 47 -0.38 -8.58 -3.88
N GLY A 48 -0.54 -9.42 -4.91
CA GLY A 48 0.55 -10.25 -5.43
C GLY A 48 1.78 -9.43 -5.86
N ILE A 49 1.57 -8.35 -6.64
CA ILE A 49 2.64 -7.45 -7.05
C ILE A 49 3.32 -6.79 -5.84
N MET A 50 2.54 -6.33 -4.84
CA MET A 50 3.08 -5.75 -3.61
C MET A 50 3.96 -6.75 -2.85
N LYS A 51 3.51 -8.01 -2.73
CA LYS A 51 4.30 -9.10 -2.11
C LYS A 51 5.61 -9.36 -2.86
N ASP A 52 5.53 -9.48 -4.17
CA ASP A 52 6.72 -9.72 -4.99
C ASP A 52 7.73 -8.57 -4.89
N ALA A 53 7.24 -7.33 -4.96
CA ALA A 53 8.09 -6.14 -4.86
C ALA A 53 8.78 -6.03 -3.48
N ALA A 54 8.10 -6.42 -2.39
CA ALA A 54 8.64 -6.36 -1.04
C ALA A 54 9.55 -7.54 -0.68
N PHE A 55 9.31 -8.73 -1.23
CA PHE A 55 10.06 -9.93 -0.81
C PHE A 55 11.21 -10.30 -1.73
N SER A 56 11.10 -10.04 -3.05
CA SER A 56 12.11 -10.46 -4.01
C SER A 56 13.48 -9.83 -3.76
N PRO A 57 13.64 -8.51 -3.51
CA PRO A 57 14.95 -7.91 -3.24
C PRO A 57 15.62 -8.41 -1.96
N ILE A 58 14.83 -8.85 -0.98
CA ILE A 58 15.36 -9.44 0.26
C ILE A 58 15.98 -10.81 -0.03
N ARG A 59 15.34 -11.61 -0.89
CA ARG A 59 15.83 -12.94 -1.28
C ARG A 59 17.00 -12.82 -2.26
N GLN A 60 16.82 -12.00 -3.28
CA GLN A 60 17.81 -11.78 -4.34
C GLN A 60 17.97 -10.27 -4.55
N PRO A 61 19.04 -9.66 -4.00
CA PRO A 61 19.30 -8.24 -4.12
C PRO A 61 19.36 -7.79 -5.58
N VAL A 62 18.70 -6.68 -5.86
CA VAL A 62 18.73 -6.01 -7.16
C VAL A 62 19.53 -4.72 -7.04
N LYS A 63 20.05 -4.22 -8.16
CA LYS A 63 20.71 -2.91 -8.23
C LYS A 63 19.87 -1.97 -9.07
N SER A 64 19.78 -0.72 -8.62
CA SER A 64 19.20 0.35 -9.44
C SER A 64 19.99 0.53 -10.73
N MET A 65 19.36 1.12 -11.74
CA MET A 65 20.03 1.36 -13.04
C MET A 65 21.30 2.21 -12.90
N GLY A 66 21.32 3.18 -11.99
CA GLY A 66 22.50 3.98 -11.68
C GLY A 66 23.52 3.31 -10.74
N GLY A 67 23.24 2.12 -10.24
CA GLY A 67 24.12 1.36 -9.36
C GLY A 67 24.30 1.91 -7.94
N LEU A 68 23.58 2.98 -7.58
CA LEU A 68 23.71 3.66 -6.29
C LEU A 68 22.91 2.99 -5.17
N ILE A 69 21.80 2.32 -5.52
CA ILE A 69 20.86 1.70 -4.59
C ILE A 69 20.76 0.21 -4.91
N GLY A 70 20.69 -0.62 -3.87
CA GLY A 70 20.38 -2.03 -4.01
C GLY A 70 21.09 -2.92 -3.00
N GLY A 71 20.31 -3.76 -2.34
CA GLY A 71 20.74 -4.70 -1.31
C GLY A 71 20.63 -4.18 0.13
N GLU A 72 20.13 -2.96 0.33
CA GLU A 72 19.92 -2.37 1.66
C GLU A 72 18.82 -3.11 2.42
N ALA A 73 17.72 -3.46 1.76
CA ALA A 73 16.63 -4.24 2.36
C ALA A 73 17.12 -5.62 2.85
N ARG A 74 17.97 -6.29 2.07
CA ARG A 74 18.58 -7.55 2.51
C ARG A 74 19.48 -7.36 3.71
N LYS A 75 20.30 -6.31 3.76
CA LYS A 75 21.17 -5.99 4.90
C LYS A 75 20.33 -5.74 6.16
N LEU A 76 19.23 -4.97 6.05
CA LEU A 76 18.29 -4.75 7.16
C LEU A 76 17.66 -6.04 7.64
N SER A 77 17.21 -6.90 6.71
CA SER A 77 16.63 -8.20 7.05
C SER A 77 17.60 -9.09 7.82
N LEU A 78 18.86 -9.16 7.39
CA LEU A 78 19.92 -9.93 8.08
C LEU A 78 20.22 -9.33 9.46
N HIS A 79 20.35 -8.00 9.54
CA HIS A 79 20.57 -7.32 10.83
C HIS A 79 19.44 -7.59 11.82
N ALA A 80 18.17 -7.64 11.36
CA ALA A 80 17.03 -7.96 12.19
C ALA A 80 17.06 -9.37 12.80
N GLN A 81 17.71 -10.31 12.11
CA GLN A 81 17.89 -11.68 12.60
C GLN A 81 18.99 -11.78 13.67
N GLU A 82 20.02 -10.95 13.56
CA GLU A 82 21.18 -11.00 14.47
C GLU A 82 21.01 -10.11 15.71
N LYS A 83 20.32 -8.99 15.59
CA LYS A 83 20.20 -7.97 16.64
C LYS A 83 18.76 -7.43 16.75
N LYS A 84 18.34 -7.10 17.96
CA LYS A 84 17.10 -6.39 18.19
C LYS A 84 17.24 -4.95 17.69
N GLY A 85 16.42 -4.56 16.73
CA GLY A 85 16.36 -3.17 16.24
C GLY A 85 15.81 -2.22 17.32
N LEU A 86 16.22 -0.95 17.25
CA LEU A 86 15.79 0.10 18.19
C LEU A 86 14.27 0.35 18.16
N CYS A 87 13.65 0.13 16.99
CA CYS A 87 12.22 0.42 16.77
C CYS A 87 11.29 -0.78 17.02
N GLY A 88 11.83 -1.92 17.50
CA GLY A 88 11.09 -3.17 17.64
C GLY A 88 10.87 -3.89 16.31
N ASN A 89 10.51 -5.18 16.40
CA ASN A 89 10.51 -6.09 15.25
C ASN A 89 9.49 -5.71 14.17
N LEU A 90 8.30 -5.25 14.56
CA LEU A 90 7.24 -4.90 13.60
C LEU A 90 7.62 -3.73 12.71
N LEU A 91 8.06 -2.62 13.33
CA LEU A 91 8.46 -1.43 12.56
C LEU A 91 9.71 -1.70 11.73
N GLN A 92 10.69 -2.44 12.25
CA GLN A 92 11.88 -2.82 11.50
C GLN A 92 11.51 -3.65 10.26
N LYS A 93 10.56 -4.58 10.38
CA LYS A 93 10.04 -5.36 9.26
C LYS A 93 9.32 -4.48 8.24
N ALA A 94 8.47 -3.55 8.69
CA ALA A 94 7.79 -2.60 7.81
C ALA A 94 8.78 -1.73 7.03
N ILE A 95 9.82 -1.22 7.67
CA ILE A 95 10.90 -0.45 7.01
C ILE A 95 11.62 -1.32 5.97
N THR A 96 11.94 -2.57 6.31
CA THR A 96 12.62 -3.51 5.40
C THR A 96 11.81 -3.75 4.14
N TYR A 97 10.49 -4.00 4.26
CA TYR A 97 9.61 -4.22 3.12
C TYR A 97 9.39 -2.96 2.28
N ALA A 98 9.27 -1.81 2.94
CA ALA A 98 9.18 -0.53 2.25
C ALA A 98 10.44 -0.25 1.42
N MET A 99 11.63 -0.46 1.97
CA MET A 99 12.90 -0.30 1.26
C MET A 99 13.04 -1.30 0.11
N ALA A 100 12.66 -2.57 0.31
CA ALA A 100 12.67 -3.56 -0.76
C ALA A 100 11.78 -3.15 -1.94
N THR A 101 10.59 -2.64 -1.66
CA THR A 101 9.69 -2.13 -2.70
C THR A 101 10.32 -0.96 -3.46
N LEU A 102 11.02 -0.05 -2.77
CA LEU A 102 11.72 1.05 -3.44
C LEU A 102 12.96 0.58 -4.21
N GLU A 103 13.66 -0.45 -3.78
CA GLU A 103 14.73 -1.09 -4.56
C GLU A 103 14.16 -1.71 -5.85
N THR A 104 13.01 -2.39 -5.78
CA THR A 104 12.29 -2.89 -6.95
C THR A 104 11.96 -1.75 -7.92
N ASN A 105 11.41 -0.64 -7.42
CA ASN A 105 11.12 0.54 -8.23
C ASN A 105 12.38 1.13 -8.88
N ALA A 106 13.45 1.31 -8.11
CA ALA A 106 14.72 1.87 -8.59
C ALA A 106 15.44 0.97 -9.61
N SER A 107 15.16 -0.32 -9.62
CA SER A 107 15.67 -1.29 -10.61
C SER A 107 14.73 -1.48 -11.81
N MET A 108 13.73 -0.62 -11.97
CA MET A 108 12.70 -0.69 -13.04
C MET A 108 11.82 -1.95 -12.97
N GLY A 109 11.70 -2.55 -11.79
CA GLY A 109 10.79 -3.65 -11.54
C GLY A 109 9.32 -3.21 -11.41
N LEU A 110 8.42 -4.18 -11.37
CA LEU A 110 6.99 -3.93 -11.26
C LEU A 110 6.61 -3.61 -9.80
N ILE A 111 5.97 -2.46 -9.59
CA ILE A 111 5.45 -2.02 -8.30
C ILE A 111 3.99 -1.54 -8.45
N VAL A 112 3.31 -1.37 -7.33
CA VAL A 112 2.01 -0.70 -7.28
C VAL A 112 2.20 0.72 -6.75
N ALA A 113 1.86 1.72 -7.57
CA ALA A 113 1.84 3.10 -7.12
C ALA A 113 0.75 3.30 -6.04
N SER A 114 1.13 3.83 -4.87
CA SER A 114 0.20 4.05 -3.75
C SER A 114 0.59 5.28 -2.90
N PRO A 115 0.16 6.51 -3.28
CA PRO A 115 -0.52 6.87 -4.53
C PRO A 115 0.41 7.02 -5.73
N THR A 116 1.73 7.18 -5.52
CA THR A 116 2.74 7.39 -6.56
C THR A 116 3.84 6.33 -6.50
N ALA A 117 4.69 6.26 -7.52
CA ALA A 117 5.85 5.37 -7.52
C ALA A 117 6.88 5.74 -6.43
N GLY A 118 7.04 7.05 -6.12
CA GLY A 118 7.96 7.52 -5.09
C GLY A 118 7.57 7.12 -3.67
N SER A 119 6.29 6.92 -3.41
CA SER A 119 5.76 6.48 -2.11
C SER A 119 5.29 5.02 -2.09
N ALA A 120 5.54 4.26 -3.14
CA ALA A 120 5.01 2.91 -3.35
C ALA A 120 5.38 1.88 -2.27
N GLY A 121 6.41 2.16 -1.46
CA GLY A 121 6.84 1.27 -0.39
C GLY A 121 6.04 1.38 0.91
N ILE A 122 5.31 2.49 1.15
CA ILE A 122 4.70 2.77 2.46
C ILE A 122 3.55 1.80 2.75
N VAL A 123 2.57 1.72 1.85
CA VAL A 123 1.39 0.85 2.03
C VAL A 123 1.79 -0.62 2.12
N PRO A 124 2.53 -1.21 1.14
CA PRO A 124 2.90 -2.62 1.24
C PRO A 124 3.84 -2.90 2.41
N GLY A 125 4.78 -1.99 2.72
CA GLY A 125 5.71 -2.16 3.82
C GLY A 125 5.00 -2.36 5.16
N LEU A 126 4.03 -1.49 5.46
CA LEU A 126 3.26 -1.58 6.69
C LEU A 126 2.30 -2.78 6.68
N MET A 127 1.52 -2.94 5.63
CA MET A 127 0.50 -4.00 5.56
C MET A 127 1.08 -5.40 5.60
N LEU A 128 2.16 -5.66 4.87
CA LEU A 128 2.78 -6.99 4.86
C LEU A 128 3.45 -7.32 6.20
N ALA A 129 4.03 -6.31 6.86
CA ALA A 129 4.56 -6.50 8.22
C ALA A 129 3.46 -6.82 9.23
N MET A 130 2.30 -6.15 9.13
CA MET A 130 1.12 -6.42 9.96
C MET A 130 0.51 -7.78 9.63
N GLN A 131 0.38 -8.11 8.35
CA GLN A 131 -0.11 -9.41 7.89
C GLN A 131 0.68 -10.56 8.54
N GLU A 132 1.99 -10.49 8.50
CA GLU A 132 2.84 -11.53 9.10
C GLU A 132 2.80 -11.53 10.64
N HIS A 133 2.69 -10.35 11.26
CA HIS A 133 2.70 -10.25 12.72
C HIS A 133 1.40 -10.76 13.35
N TYR A 134 0.26 -10.42 12.75
CA TYR A 134 -1.07 -10.76 13.24
C TYR A 134 -1.72 -11.94 12.52
N GLN A 135 -1.04 -12.52 11.53
CA GLN A 135 -1.51 -13.66 10.74
C GLN A 135 -2.82 -13.38 9.98
N PHE A 136 -2.99 -12.15 9.47
CA PHE A 136 -4.14 -11.80 8.65
C PHE A 136 -4.13 -12.58 7.33
N SER A 137 -5.33 -13.00 6.91
CA SER A 137 -5.54 -13.64 5.61
C SER A 137 -5.38 -12.65 4.45
N ASP A 138 -5.19 -13.16 3.24
CA ASP A 138 -5.12 -12.33 2.05
C ASP A 138 -6.45 -11.60 1.77
N GLU A 139 -7.58 -12.19 2.14
CA GLU A 139 -8.90 -11.57 2.04
C GLU A 139 -9.02 -10.35 2.95
N GLU A 140 -8.51 -10.41 4.17
CA GLU A 140 -8.50 -9.26 5.10
C GLU A 140 -7.62 -8.14 4.55
N ILE A 141 -6.44 -8.47 4.02
CA ILE A 141 -5.56 -7.50 3.39
C ILE A 141 -6.19 -6.88 2.13
N ILE A 142 -6.90 -7.65 1.31
CA ILE A 142 -7.62 -7.13 0.15
C ILE A 142 -8.70 -6.13 0.57
N ARG A 143 -9.46 -6.40 1.64
CA ARG A 143 -10.42 -5.44 2.19
C ARG A 143 -9.72 -4.17 2.68
N ALA A 144 -8.62 -4.30 3.41
CA ALA A 144 -7.81 -3.16 3.84
C ALA A 144 -7.27 -2.33 2.66
N LEU A 145 -6.89 -2.96 1.55
CA LEU A 145 -6.48 -2.27 0.31
C LEU A 145 -7.63 -1.48 -0.33
N PHE A 146 -8.86 -2.00 -0.35
CA PHE A 146 -10.01 -1.21 -0.80
C PHE A 146 -10.24 0.00 0.11
N ASN A 147 -10.08 -0.15 1.43
CA ASN A 147 -10.16 0.97 2.37
C ASN A 147 -9.10 2.04 2.06
N ALA A 148 -7.83 1.63 1.89
CA ALA A 148 -6.74 2.51 1.49
C ALA A 148 -7.03 3.23 0.16
N SER A 149 -7.62 2.51 -0.81
CA SER A 149 -7.97 3.07 -2.11
C SER A 149 -9.00 4.20 -2.00
N ALA A 150 -9.98 4.09 -1.09
CA ALA A 150 -10.95 5.16 -0.82
C ALA A 150 -10.26 6.43 -0.32
N ILE A 151 -9.31 6.31 0.61
CA ILE A 151 -8.54 7.44 1.14
C ILE A 151 -7.64 8.05 0.06
N GLY A 152 -6.94 7.22 -0.71
CA GLY A 152 -6.14 7.67 -1.85
C GLY A 152 -6.98 8.41 -2.89
N TYR A 153 -8.16 7.89 -3.22
CA TYR A 153 -9.09 8.54 -4.13
C TYR A 153 -9.55 9.92 -3.64
N LEU A 154 -9.91 10.04 -2.35
CA LEU A 154 -10.30 11.33 -1.76
C LEU A 154 -9.14 12.34 -1.82
N ALA A 155 -7.93 11.91 -1.54
CA ALA A 155 -6.73 12.76 -1.63
C ALA A 155 -6.47 13.21 -3.07
N MET A 156 -6.55 12.30 -4.04
CA MET A 156 -6.36 12.62 -5.45
C MET A 156 -7.42 13.59 -5.98
N ARG A 157 -8.65 13.50 -5.48
CA ARG A 157 -9.77 14.34 -5.92
C ARG A 157 -9.75 15.74 -5.34
N ASN A 158 -9.32 15.89 -4.08
CA ASN A 158 -9.46 17.15 -3.32
C ASN A 158 -8.13 17.86 -3.04
N ALA A 159 -7.01 17.22 -3.36
CA ALA A 159 -5.66 17.74 -3.16
C ALA A 159 -4.75 17.28 -4.31
N THR A 160 -3.44 17.39 -4.10
CA THR A 160 -2.47 16.83 -5.04
C THR A 160 -1.69 15.67 -4.39
N VAL A 161 -1.40 14.66 -5.20
CA VAL A 161 -0.47 13.58 -4.85
C VAL A 161 0.85 13.71 -5.63
N ALA A 162 0.97 14.73 -6.48
CA ALA A 162 2.15 14.95 -7.31
C ALA A 162 3.24 15.64 -6.51
N GLY A 163 4.38 14.98 -6.33
CA GLY A 163 5.55 15.55 -5.65
C GLY A 163 6.08 16.84 -6.30
N ALA A 164 5.92 16.97 -7.62
CA ALA A 164 6.29 18.19 -8.35
C ALA A 164 5.44 19.43 -7.98
N VAL A 165 4.21 19.23 -7.51
CA VAL A 165 3.27 20.30 -7.14
C VAL A 165 3.23 20.51 -5.63
N GLY A 166 3.05 19.43 -4.86
CA GLY A 166 2.88 19.47 -3.40
C GLY A 166 4.14 19.12 -2.60
N GLY A 167 5.24 18.80 -3.28
CA GLY A 167 6.48 18.30 -2.66
C GLY A 167 6.36 16.81 -2.28
N CYS A 168 7.49 16.22 -1.92
CA CYS A 168 7.55 14.81 -1.46
C CYS A 168 6.65 14.55 -0.25
N GLN A 169 6.38 15.58 0.56
CA GLN A 169 5.49 15.47 1.73
C GLN A 169 4.04 15.18 1.34
N ALA A 170 3.57 15.66 0.18
CA ALA A 170 2.23 15.34 -0.31
C ALA A 170 2.14 13.84 -0.65
N GLU A 171 3.12 13.29 -1.36
CA GLU A 171 3.17 11.86 -1.70
C GLU A 171 3.23 10.97 -0.45
N VAL A 172 4.20 11.26 0.43
CA VAL A 172 4.43 10.48 1.66
C VAL A 172 3.25 10.64 2.63
N GLY A 173 2.70 11.85 2.76
CA GLY A 173 1.55 12.13 3.62
C GLY A 173 0.30 11.36 3.19
N VAL A 174 -0.01 11.34 1.89
CA VAL A 174 -1.15 10.57 1.37
C VAL A 174 -0.91 9.06 1.51
N ALA A 175 0.28 8.57 1.17
CA ALA A 175 0.61 7.16 1.36
C ALA A 175 0.51 6.72 2.83
N SER A 176 0.93 7.59 3.76
CA SER A 176 0.80 7.35 5.20
C SER A 176 -0.65 7.32 5.66
N ALA A 177 -1.50 8.23 5.14
CA ALA A 177 -2.94 8.22 5.42
C ALA A 177 -3.61 6.95 4.88
N MET A 178 -3.27 6.52 3.65
CA MET A 178 -3.72 5.26 3.07
C MET A 178 -3.32 4.07 3.96
N ALA A 179 -2.06 4.01 4.38
CA ALA A 179 -1.55 2.94 5.24
C ALA A 179 -2.22 2.96 6.63
N ALA A 180 -2.41 4.13 7.24
CA ALA A 180 -3.11 4.26 8.52
C ALA A 180 -4.56 3.78 8.43
N SER A 181 -5.25 4.06 7.32
CA SER A 181 -6.62 3.60 7.11
C SER A 181 -6.72 2.07 6.99
N CYS A 182 -5.69 1.43 6.43
CA CYS A 182 -5.61 -0.04 6.43
C CYS A 182 -5.58 -0.61 7.84
N LEU A 183 -4.78 -0.02 8.73
CA LEU A 183 -4.63 -0.47 10.11
C LEU A 183 -5.92 -0.36 10.92
N LEU A 184 -6.72 0.67 10.67
CA LEU A 184 -8.01 0.85 11.35
C LEU A 184 -9.05 -0.18 10.89
N TYR A 185 -8.83 -0.82 9.76
CA TYR A 185 -9.74 -1.80 9.20
C TYR A 185 -9.41 -3.23 9.64
N THR A 186 -8.15 -3.51 9.90
CA THR A 186 -7.66 -4.80 10.38
C THR A 186 -7.63 -4.86 11.90
#